data_c5e6567ed7d1d361525180a36f2c921a
#
_entry.id   c5e6567ed7d1d361525180a36f2c921a
#
_cell.length_a   1.000
_cell.length_b   1.000
_cell.length_c   1.000
_cell.angle_alpha   90.00
_cell.angle_beta   90.00
_cell.angle_gamma   90.00
#
_symmetry.space_group_name_H-M   'P 1'
#
loop_
_entity.id
_entity.type
_entity.pdbx_description
1 polymer ?
#
loop_
_entity_poly.entity_id
_entity_poly.type
_entity_poly.pdbx_seq_one_letter_code
_entity_poly.pdbx_strand_id
1 'polypeptide(L)'
;MSLFDYSMEDIPPAANWNPVNLRLALWEISSQIIRDNWLAGIGISRMDETLQDYYSRNNFEFGLSNHFNPHNQFLQTFIILGIAGFALLVFIFLTSFKLALSKKDVLMTVFLSTFFLFSISESTFAVNKGVVFFSFFLSFFTFLPEKSTIYLIK
;
A
#
# COMPACT_ATOMS: atom_id res chain seq x y z
N MET A 1 -17.05 -20.38 -9.70
CA MET A 1 -15.62 -20.17 -10.00
C MET A 1 -15.20 -18.99 -9.13
N SER A 2 -14.64 -19.29 -7.95
CA SER A 2 -14.24 -18.23 -7.01
C SER A 2 -13.01 -17.54 -7.57
N LEU A 3 -12.92 -16.22 -7.47
CA LEU A 3 -11.78 -15.40 -7.89
C LEU A 3 -10.47 -15.71 -7.11
N PHE A 4 -10.53 -16.67 -6.18
CA PHE A 4 -9.47 -17.05 -5.25
C PHE A 4 -9.00 -18.52 -5.40
N ASP A 5 -9.42 -19.22 -6.45
CA ASP A 5 -9.00 -20.60 -6.71
C ASP A 5 -7.82 -20.62 -7.68
N TYR A 6 -6.86 -19.72 -7.47
CA TYR A 6 -5.55 -19.79 -8.12
C TYR A 6 -4.66 -20.67 -7.24
N SER A 7 -4.57 -21.95 -7.55
CA SER A 7 -3.48 -22.76 -7.01
C SER A 7 -2.17 -22.25 -7.65
N MET A 8 -1.11 -22.10 -6.87
CA MET A 8 0.20 -21.67 -7.39
C MET A 8 0.77 -22.65 -8.44
N GLU A 9 0.17 -23.84 -8.57
CA GLU A 9 0.47 -24.84 -9.60
C GLU A 9 0.06 -24.43 -11.02
N ASP A 10 -0.88 -23.47 -11.16
CA ASP A 10 -1.38 -22.99 -12.46
C ASP A 10 -0.67 -21.70 -12.94
N ILE A 11 0.44 -21.31 -12.30
CA ILE A 11 1.16 -20.09 -12.65
C ILE A 11 1.91 -20.28 -13.97
N PRO A 12 1.62 -19.45 -15.01
CA PRO A 12 2.24 -19.59 -16.31
C PRO A 12 3.76 -19.35 -16.25
N PRO A 13 4.54 -19.99 -17.18
CA PRO A 13 5.95 -19.67 -17.36
C PRO A 13 6.16 -18.15 -17.55
N ALA A 14 7.33 -17.62 -17.20
CA ALA A 14 7.70 -16.20 -17.13
C ALA A 14 7.21 -15.32 -18.32
N ALA A 15 6.95 -15.90 -19.48
CA ALA A 15 6.47 -15.21 -20.68
C ALA A 15 5.01 -14.73 -20.62
N ASN A 16 4.21 -15.17 -19.63
CA ASN A 16 2.75 -14.97 -19.62
C ASN A 16 2.25 -14.13 -18.41
N TRP A 17 3.14 -13.48 -17.66
CA TRP A 17 2.77 -12.63 -16.54
C TRP A 17 2.16 -11.32 -17.03
N ASN A 18 0.85 -11.15 -16.90
CA ASN A 18 0.24 -9.85 -17.01
C ASN A 18 0.31 -9.11 -15.66
N PRO A 19 0.22 -7.76 -15.64
CA PRO A 19 0.34 -6.97 -14.41
C PRO A 19 -0.66 -7.33 -13.30
N VAL A 20 -1.83 -7.84 -13.66
CA VAL A 20 -2.88 -8.22 -12.70
C VAL A 20 -2.53 -9.54 -12.03
N ASN A 21 -2.19 -10.58 -12.82
CA ASN A 21 -1.81 -11.89 -12.29
C ASN A 21 -0.55 -11.79 -11.42
N LEU A 22 0.41 -10.97 -11.83
CA LEU A 22 1.60 -10.70 -11.04
C LEU A 22 1.24 -10.13 -9.66
N ARG A 23 0.40 -9.10 -9.61
CA ARG A 23 -0.03 -8.52 -8.32
C ARG A 23 -0.77 -9.51 -7.44
N LEU A 24 -1.65 -10.32 -8.02
CA LEU A 24 -2.38 -11.34 -7.26
C LEU A 24 -1.43 -12.36 -6.62
N ALA A 25 -0.44 -12.86 -7.37
CA ALA A 25 0.58 -13.76 -6.83
C ALA A 25 1.42 -13.10 -5.71
N LEU A 26 1.85 -11.86 -5.91
CA LEU A 26 2.57 -11.09 -4.90
C LEU A 26 1.74 -10.87 -3.64
N TRP A 27 0.44 -10.60 -3.76
CA TRP A 27 -0.47 -10.40 -2.64
C TRP A 27 -0.76 -11.69 -1.89
N GLU A 28 -0.86 -12.82 -2.60
CA GLU A 28 -1.00 -14.13 -1.99
C GLU A 28 0.21 -14.48 -1.14
N ILE A 29 1.42 -14.36 -1.70
CA ILE A 29 2.67 -14.59 -0.96
C ILE A 29 2.79 -13.61 0.21
N SER A 30 2.47 -12.33 0.01
CA SER A 30 2.43 -11.34 1.09
C SER A 30 1.50 -11.76 2.23
N SER A 31 0.34 -12.33 1.90
CA SER A 31 -0.62 -12.81 2.89
C SER A 31 -0.09 -14.01 3.70
N GLN A 32 0.76 -14.86 3.10
CA GLN A 32 1.42 -15.96 3.81
C GLN A 32 2.43 -15.39 4.81
N ILE A 33 3.29 -14.44 4.39
CA ILE A 33 4.26 -13.78 5.28
C ILE A 33 3.54 -13.09 6.46
N ILE A 34 2.43 -12.40 6.18
CA ILE A 34 1.63 -11.73 7.21
C ILE A 34 1.07 -12.74 8.21
N ARG A 35 0.51 -13.86 7.76
CA ARG A 35 -0.02 -14.89 8.66
C ARG A 35 1.03 -15.41 9.63
N ASP A 36 2.26 -15.59 9.14
CA ASP A 36 3.35 -16.14 9.96
C ASP A 36 3.97 -15.08 10.89
N ASN A 37 3.81 -13.78 10.58
CA ASN A 37 4.48 -12.69 11.29
C ASN A 37 3.52 -11.52 11.67
N TRP A 38 2.23 -11.78 11.82
CA TRP A 38 1.18 -10.78 11.92
C TRP A 38 1.34 -9.77 13.07
N LEU A 39 1.92 -10.18 14.19
CA LEU A 39 1.98 -9.36 15.41
C LEU A 39 3.03 -8.26 15.32
N ALA A 40 4.29 -8.63 15.06
CA ALA A 40 5.43 -7.72 15.09
C ALA A 40 5.97 -7.37 13.69
N GLY A 41 5.57 -8.12 12.65
CA GLY A 41 6.18 -8.06 11.34
C GLY A 41 7.61 -8.61 11.31
N ILE A 42 8.28 -8.44 10.19
CA ILE A 42 9.64 -8.98 9.97
C ILE A 42 10.73 -7.92 10.12
N GLY A 43 10.37 -6.64 10.19
CA GLY A 43 11.31 -5.52 10.12
C GLY A 43 11.80 -5.22 8.69
N ILE A 44 12.20 -3.97 8.45
CA ILE A 44 12.57 -3.50 7.11
C ILE A 44 13.83 -4.17 6.57
N SER A 45 14.79 -4.47 7.43
CA SER A 45 16.09 -5.06 7.01
C SER A 45 15.97 -6.48 6.46
N ARG A 46 14.94 -7.22 6.84
CA ARG A 46 14.69 -8.60 6.39
C ARG A 46 13.67 -8.72 5.26
N MET A 47 13.18 -7.59 4.75
CA MET A 47 12.09 -7.56 3.77
C MET A 47 12.44 -8.33 2.50
N ASP A 48 13.57 -7.99 1.88
CA ASP A 48 14.00 -8.63 0.62
C ASP A 48 14.30 -10.13 0.84
N GLU A 49 15.10 -10.46 1.85
CA GLU A 49 15.44 -11.84 2.19
C GLU A 49 14.19 -12.70 2.44
N THR A 50 13.22 -12.19 3.20
CA THR A 50 11.98 -12.91 3.49
C THR A 50 11.14 -13.12 2.24
N LEU A 51 10.99 -12.09 1.39
CA LEU A 51 10.26 -12.21 0.12
C LEU A 51 10.91 -13.28 -0.78
N GLN A 52 12.25 -13.26 -0.93
CA GLN A 52 12.96 -14.24 -1.72
C GLN A 52 12.78 -15.68 -1.20
N ASP A 53 12.82 -15.87 0.13
CA ASP A 53 12.57 -17.17 0.75
C ASP A 53 11.15 -17.68 0.44
N TYR A 54 10.12 -16.80 0.58
CA TYR A 54 8.75 -17.19 0.25
C TYR A 54 8.52 -17.39 -1.25
N TYR A 55 9.19 -16.63 -2.13
CA TYR A 55 9.16 -16.88 -3.58
C TYR A 55 9.75 -18.24 -3.91
N SER A 56 10.88 -18.60 -3.28
CA SER A 56 11.48 -19.92 -3.47
C SER A 56 10.58 -21.05 -3.00
N ARG A 57 9.96 -20.93 -1.81
CA ARG A 57 9.03 -21.93 -1.27
C ARG A 57 7.80 -22.15 -2.14
N ASN A 58 7.35 -21.11 -2.82
CA ASN A 58 6.20 -21.15 -3.73
C ASN A 58 6.56 -21.43 -5.18
N ASN A 59 7.82 -21.77 -5.50
CA ASN A 59 8.33 -21.97 -6.87
C ASN A 59 8.04 -20.79 -7.81
N PHE A 60 8.02 -19.56 -7.24
CA PHE A 60 7.75 -18.34 -7.98
C PHE A 60 9.04 -17.76 -8.58
N GLU A 61 9.56 -18.43 -9.65
CA GLU A 61 10.83 -18.06 -10.29
C GLU A 61 10.86 -16.64 -10.84
N PHE A 62 9.73 -16.14 -11.35
CA PHE A 62 9.64 -14.79 -11.86
C PHE A 62 9.80 -13.74 -10.75
N GLY A 63 9.28 -14.01 -9.55
CA GLY A 63 9.49 -13.18 -8.36
C GLY A 63 10.95 -13.20 -7.89
N LEU A 64 11.56 -14.39 -7.86
CA LEU A 64 12.97 -14.58 -7.51
C LEU A 64 13.90 -13.79 -8.42
N SER A 65 13.68 -13.85 -9.74
CA SER A 65 14.55 -13.22 -10.73
C SER A 65 14.47 -11.70 -10.74
N ASN A 66 13.32 -11.13 -10.34
CA ASN A 66 13.03 -9.69 -10.47
C ASN A 66 13.00 -8.94 -9.14
N HIS A 67 13.12 -9.62 -8.00
CA HIS A 67 13.11 -8.99 -6.66
C HIS A 67 11.91 -8.06 -6.43
N PHE A 68 10.70 -8.49 -6.81
CA PHE A 68 9.51 -7.67 -6.65
C PHE A 68 9.19 -7.40 -5.18
N ASN A 69 8.69 -6.20 -4.91
CA ASN A 69 8.00 -5.89 -3.66
C ASN A 69 6.49 -6.22 -3.78
N PRO A 70 5.69 -6.12 -2.72
CA PRO A 70 4.26 -6.46 -2.76
C PRO A 70 3.40 -5.62 -3.72
N HIS A 71 3.89 -4.51 -4.26
CA HIS A 71 3.11 -3.53 -5.02
C HIS A 71 1.77 -3.20 -4.35
N ASN A 72 1.80 -3.04 -3.03
CA ASN A 72 0.67 -2.64 -2.20
C ASN A 72 1.22 -2.12 -0.86
N GLN A 73 1.00 -0.84 -0.60
CA GLN A 73 1.53 -0.20 0.59
C GLN A 73 1.00 -0.79 1.89
N PHE A 74 -0.26 -1.21 1.91
CA PHE A 74 -0.89 -1.77 3.11
C PHE A 74 -0.27 -3.12 3.47
N LEU A 75 -0.11 -4.00 2.48
CA LEU A 75 0.56 -5.30 2.66
C LEU A 75 2.01 -5.11 3.07
N GLN A 76 2.74 -4.23 2.40
CA GLN A 76 4.14 -3.96 2.73
C GLN A 76 4.30 -3.43 4.16
N THR A 77 3.45 -2.51 4.58
CA THR A 77 3.48 -1.99 5.95
C THR A 77 3.16 -3.09 6.97
N PHE A 78 2.20 -3.96 6.67
CA PHE A 78 1.85 -5.06 7.54
C PHE A 78 2.98 -6.09 7.65
N ILE A 79 3.61 -6.46 6.54
CA ILE A 79 4.78 -7.36 6.53
C ILE A 79 5.90 -6.81 7.40
N ILE A 80 6.24 -5.52 7.24
CA ILE A 80 7.39 -4.91 7.91
C ILE A 80 7.12 -4.65 9.39
N LEU A 81 5.97 -4.07 9.73
CA LEU A 81 5.66 -3.51 11.06
C LEU A 81 4.56 -4.27 11.82
N GLY A 82 4.03 -5.34 11.24
CA GLY A 82 2.93 -6.09 11.83
C GLY A 82 1.65 -5.29 11.98
N ILE A 83 0.77 -5.76 12.84
CA ILE A 83 -0.56 -5.17 13.05
C ILE A 83 -0.49 -3.73 13.56
N ALA A 84 0.52 -3.38 14.35
CA ALA A 84 0.66 -2.04 14.89
C ALA A 84 0.95 -1.01 13.79
N GLY A 85 1.87 -1.31 12.86
CA GLY A 85 2.17 -0.44 11.72
C GLY A 85 1.00 -0.33 10.75
N PHE A 86 0.33 -1.45 10.46
CA PHE A 86 -0.87 -1.47 9.64
C PHE A 86 -1.99 -0.61 10.25
N ALA A 87 -2.29 -0.78 11.55
CA ALA A 87 -3.30 0.01 12.24
C ALA A 87 -2.96 1.52 12.24
N LEU A 88 -1.69 1.88 12.43
CA LEU A 88 -1.25 3.27 12.36
C LEU A 88 -1.44 3.86 10.96
N LEU A 89 -1.10 3.12 9.90
CA LEU A 89 -1.31 3.56 8.52
C LEU A 89 -2.80 3.81 8.23
N VAL A 90 -3.65 2.86 8.60
CA VAL A 90 -5.11 2.98 8.45
C VAL A 90 -5.63 4.18 9.25
N PHE A 91 -5.16 4.37 10.49
CA PHE A 91 -5.53 5.49 11.33
C PHE A 91 -5.16 6.85 10.70
N ILE A 92 -3.98 6.96 10.09
CA ILE A 92 -3.56 8.17 9.36
C ILE A 92 -4.55 8.48 8.23
N PHE A 93 -4.90 7.50 7.40
CA PHE A 93 -5.88 7.72 6.33
C PHE A 93 -7.25 8.10 6.87
N LEU A 94 -7.76 7.37 7.86
CA LEU A 94 -9.10 7.64 8.44
C LEU A 94 -9.19 9.04 9.04
N THR A 95 -8.19 9.46 9.82
CA THR A 95 -8.18 10.79 10.43
C THR A 95 -8.04 11.90 9.39
N SER A 96 -7.22 11.68 8.36
CA SER A 96 -7.06 12.61 7.24
C SER A 96 -8.35 12.77 6.43
N PHE A 97 -9.04 11.67 6.10
CA PHE A 97 -10.34 11.73 5.44
C PHE A 97 -11.41 12.40 6.31
N LYS A 98 -11.46 12.07 7.60
CA LYS A 98 -12.37 12.73 8.53
C LYS A 98 -12.16 14.25 8.55
N LEU A 99 -10.91 14.70 8.57
CA LEU A 99 -10.56 16.10 8.52
C LEU A 99 -10.99 16.77 7.20
N ALA A 100 -10.69 16.14 6.05
CA ALA A 100 -11.05 16.64 4.74
C ALA A 100 -12.58 16.83 4.59
N LEU A 101 -13.34 15.82 5.02
CA LEU A 101 -14.81 15.86 4.99
C LEU A 101 -15.38 16.89 5.95
N SER A 102 -14.81 17.02 7.14
CA SER A 102 -15.20 18.03 8.14
C SER A 102 -15.01 19.46 7.64
N LYS A 103 -13.89 19.72 6.96
CA LYS A 103 -13.58 21.01 6.31
C LYS A 103 -14.33 21.21 4.98
N LYS A 104 -15.01 20.20 4.47
CA LYS A 104 -15.59 20.19 3.11
C LYS A 104 -14.55 20.56 2.04
N ASP A 105 -13.30 20.18 2.28
CA ASP A 105 -12.19 20.46 1.36
C ASP A 105 -12.14 19.40 0.26
N VAL A 106 -12.66 19.79 -0.90
CA VAL A 106 -12.72 18.90 -2.08
C VAL A 106 -11.33 18.54 -2.58
N LEU A 107 -10.38 19.50 -2.57
CA LEU A 107 -9.02 19.25 -3.07
C LEU A 107 -8.28 18.25 -2.18
N MET A 108 -8.37 18.42 -0.87
CA MET A 108 -7.82 17.47 0.10
C MET A 108 -8.46 16.08 -0.06
N THR A 109 -9.78 16.03 -0.24
CA THR A 109 -10.51 14.76 -0.44
C THR A 109 -10.05 14.04 -1.71
N VAL A 110 -9.93 14.76 -2.83
CA VAL A 110 -9.44 14.20 -4.10
C VAL A 110 -8.00 13.72 -3.96
N PHE A 111 -7.12 14.52 -3.35
CA PHE A 111 -5.73 14.14 -3.09
C PHE A 111 -5.65 12.83 -2.29
N LEU A 112 -6.35 12.76 -1.15
CA LEU A 112 -6.36 11.57 -0.29
C LEU A 112 -6.92 10.35 -1.00
N SER A 113 -8.00 10.50 -1.77
CA SER A 113 -8.62 9.40 -2.53
C SER A 113 -7.67 8.87 -3.59
N THR A 114 -7.03 9.76 -4.34
CA THR A 114 -6.06 9.38 -5.37
C THR A 114 -4.86 8.66 -4.75
N PHE A 115 -4.30 9.21 -3.66
CA PHE A 115 -3.15 8.62 -2.99
C PHE A 115 -3.49 7.26 -2.35
N PHE A 116 -4.68 7.13 -1.76
CA PHE A 116 -5.18 5.88 -1.19
C PHE A 116 -5.32 4.79 -2.26
N LEU A 117 -5.98 5.10 -3.40
CA LEU A 117 -6.13 4.16 -4.51
C LEU A 117 -4.78 3.74 -5.09
N PHE A 118 -3.86 4.70 -5.24
CA PHE A 118 -2.51 4.40 -5.70
C PHE A 118 -1.74 3.51 -4.72
N SER A 119 -1.93 3.70 -3.42
CA SER A 119 -1.31 2.89 -2.37
C SER A 119 -1.84 1.43 -2.32
N ILE A 120 -3.00 1.14 -2.92
CA ILE A 120 -3.49 -0.24 -3.09
C ILE A 120 -2.71 -0.96 -4.18
N SER A 121 -2.27 -0.25 -5.22
CA SER A 121 -1.60 -0.83 -6.40
C SER A 121 -0.09 -0.65 -6.41
N GLU A 122 0.46 0.15 -5.49
CA GLU A 122 1.89 0.45 -5.41
C GLU A 122 2.36 0.66 -3.96
N SER A 123 3.63 0.35 -3.71
CA SER A 123 4.28 0.56 -2.40
C SER A 123 4.79 2.01 -2.29
N THR A 124 3.87 2.94 -2.11
CA THR A 124 4.09 4.39 -2.21
C THR A 124 5.10 4.94 -1.20
N PHE A 125 5.14 4.39 0.02
CA PHE A 125 6.07 4.81 1.08
C PHE A 125 7.38 4.01 1.10
N ALA A 126 7.57 3.07 0.16
CA ALA A 126 8.84 2.38 0.00
C ALA A 126 9.96 3.31 -0.51
N VAL A 127 9.58 4.44 -1.07
CA VAL A 127 10.51 5.44 -1.60
C VAL A 127 10.34 6.79 -0.89
N ASN A 128 11.45 7.46 -0.61
CA ASN A 128 11.44 8.77 0.07
C ASN A 128 10.55 9.81 -0.63
N LYS A 129 10.48 9.78 -1.97
CA LYS A 129 9.64 10.70 -2.75
C LYS A 129 8.17 10.58 -2.39
N GLY A 130 7.66 9.36 -2.20
CA GLY A 130 6.27 9.12 -1.82
C GLY A 130 5.96 9.64 -0.41
N VAL A 131 6.86 9.39 0.55
CA VAL A 131 6.73 9.88 1.93
C VAL A 131 6.72 11.41 1.97
N VAL A 132 7.69 12.03 1.30
CA VAL A 132 7.81 13.51 1.26
C VAL A 132 6.60 14.13 0.58
N PHE A 133 6.19 13.59 -0.56
CA PHE A 133 5.03 14.08 -1.31
C PHE A 133 3.75 14.01 -0.46
N PHE A 134 3.46 12.85 0.11
CA PHE A 134 2.27 12.67 0.95
C PHE A 134 2.28 13.59 2.17
N SER A 135 3.39 13.63 2.91
CA SER A 135 3.53 14.44 4.12
C SER A 135 3.43 15.94 3.83
N PHE A 136 4.04 16.40 2.74
CA PHE A 136 3.96 17.80 2.33
C PHE A 136 2.53 18.21 2.01
N PHE A 137 1.85 17.48 1.12
CA PHE A 137 0.49 17.84 0.72
C PHE A 137 -0.52 17.66 1.85
N LEU A 138 -0.38 16.61 2.66
CA LEU A 138 -1.23 16.43 3.83
C LEU A 138 -1.09 17.61 4.80
N SER A 139 0.14 18.02 5.09
CA SER A 139 0.40 19.19 5.95
C SER A 139 -0.14 20.47 5.32
N PHE A 140 0.13 20.68 4.04
CA PHE A 140 -0.34 21.85 3.29
C PHE A 140 -1.87 22.00 3.41
N PHE A 141 -2.64 20.96 3.08
CA PHE A 141 -4.11 21.01 3.19
C PHE A 141 -4.60 21.11 4.63
N THR A 142 -3.90 20.49 5.57
CA THR A 142 -4.29 20.55 6.99
C THR A 142 -4.20 21.96 7.53
N PHE A 143 -3.15 22.71 7.17
CA PHE A 143 -2.87 24.06 7.69
C PHE A 143 -3.37 25.18 6.78
N LEU A 144 -3.91 24.87 5.59
CA LEU A 144 -4.59 25.90 4.79
C LEU A 144 -5.75 26.48 5.61
N PRO A 145 -5.82 27.83 5.74
CA PRO A 145 -6.96 28.46 6.39
C PRO A 145 -8.24 28.10 5.62
N GLU A 146 -9.31 27.84 6.36
CA GLU A 146 -10.62 27.69 5.75
C GLU A 146 -10.90 28.94 4.91
N LYS A 147 -11.43 28.74 3.68
CA LYS A 147 -11.89 29.87 2.87
C LYS A 147 -12.93 30.60 3.68
N SER A 148 -12.52 31.67 4.37
CA SER A 148 -13.48 32.65 4.88
C SER A 148 -14.33 33.05 3.69
N THR A 149 -15.63 32.82 3.77
CA THR A 149 -16.60 33.33 2.81
C THR A 149 -16.40 34.81 2.77
N ILE A 150 -15.68 35.31 1.77
CA ILE A 150 -15.64 36.76 1.48
C ILE A 150 -17.06 37.05 1.01
N TYR A 151 -17.91 37.42 1.94
CA TYR A 151 -19.17 38.06 1.59
C TYR A 151 -18.75 39.36 0.88
N LEU A 152 -18.83 39.32 -0.46
CA LEU A 152 -18.85 40.54 -1.24
C LEU A 152 -20.08 41.32 -0.75
N ILE A 153 -19.84 42.29 0.13
CA ILE A 153 -20.81 43.31 0.46
C ILE A 153 -21.06 44.05 -0.86
N LYS A 154 -22.24 43.86 -1.40
CA LYS A 154 -22.80 44.70 -2.46
C LYS A 154 -23.18 46.05 -1.87
#